data_ee97407134ae81c74565dfde01291853
#
_entry.id   ee97407134ae81c74565dfde01291853
#
_cell.length_a   1.000
_cell.length_b   1.000
_cell.length_c   1.000
_cell.angle_alpha   90.00
_cell.angle_beta   90.00
_cell.angle_gamma   90.00
#
_symmetry.space_group_name_H-M   'P 1'
#
loop_
_entity.id
_entity.type
_entity.pdbx_description
1 polymer ?
#
loop_
_entity_poly.entity_id
_entity_poly.type
_entity_poly.pdbx_seq_one_letter_code
_entity_poly.pdbx_strand_id
1 'polypeptide(L)'
;MSEKNQISWEREVIERLLQERLPRKRYRWLKWAVALISIYVVFRLLSAFFAGEVFAAQTPHIAILNLSGTISSSQTLVDNFSEGLKNIGDNEKHVRAMIITANSPGGSPVISDTLYQEIRHFRRVHPKIPVYTVIGDICASGCYYIASASNAILANPSSLVGSIGVIMLGFDATELAAKLGIKDRTQIAGRNKAMGHFLKKESEEEKTIIQEVLKETDHHFIEAVKKGRGPRLKWQKYEDLFTGRIYSGEGAMKVGLIDGYGTL
;
A
#
# COMPACT_ATOMS: atom_id res chain seq x y z
N MET A 1 93.61 18.06 -24.82
CA MET A 1 92.88 17.03 -24.04
C MET A 1 91.50 17.07 -24.60
N SER A 2 91.13 15.96 -25.15
CA SER A 2 90.06 15.80 -26.18
C SER A 2 88.64 15.83 -25.64
N GLU A 3 87.76 16.53 -26.34
CA GLU A 3 86.33 16.59 -26.26
C GLU A 3 85.61 15.24 -25.95
N LYS A 4 86.27 14.16 -26.31
CA LYS A 4 85.86 12.82 -26.06
C LYS A 4 85.78 12.42 -24.57
N ASN A 5 86.61 13.01 -23.71
CA ASN A 5 86.66 12.73 -22.30
C ASN A 5 85.55 13.49 -21.52
N GLN A 6 85.11 14.64 -22.04
CA GLN A 6 84.10 15.45 -21.41
C GLN A 6 82.65 14.81 -21.56
N ILE A 7 82.39 14.24 -22.71
CA ILE A 7 81.14 13.57 -23.04
C ILE A 7 80.97 12.24 -22.28
N SER A 8 82.04 11.61 -21.87
CA SER A 8 82.00 10.31 -21.17
C SER A 8 81.63 10.48 -19.70
N TRP A 9 82.14 11.49 -19.00
CA TRP A 9 81.78 11.71 -17.60
C TRP A 9 80.38 12.27 -17.43
N GLU A 10 79.89 13.10 -18.36
CA GLU A 10 78.50 13.59 -18.37
C GLU A 10 77.54 12.44 -18.56
N ARG A 11 77.77 11.47 -19.43
CA ARG A 11 77.01 10.29 -19.58
C ARG A 11 76.98 9.41 -18.29
N GLU A 12 78.15 9.26 -17.69
CA GLU A 12 78.29 8.48 -16.45
C GLU A 12 77.54 9.09 -15.26
N VAL A 13 77.56 10.44 -15.19
CA VAL A 13 76.80 11.20 -14.18
C VAL A 13 75.25 11.05 -14.44
N ILE A 14 74.86 11.21 -15.70
CA ILE A 14 73.44 11.05 -16.07
C ILE A 14 72.99 9.65 -15.82
N GLU A 15 73.80 8.61 -16.15
CA GLU A 15 73.45 7.22 -15.85
C GLU A 15 73.35 6.95 -14.34
N ARG A 16 74.24 7.53 -13.52
CA ARG A 16 74.13 7.43 -12.04
C ARG A 16 72.91 8.15 -11.51
N LEU A 17 72.57 9.34 -11.99
CA LEU A 17 71.35 10.04 -11.60
C LEU A 17 70.09 9.35 -12.07
N LEU A 18 70.10 8.63 -13.20
CA LEU A 18 69.03 7.82 -13.66
C LEU A 18 68.93 6.43 -12.93
N GLN A 19 70.05 5.96 -12.38
CA GLN A 19 70.07 4.75 -11.54
C GLN A 19 69.66 5.00 -10.08
N GLU A 20 69.79 6.24 -9.59
CA GLU A 20 69.15 6.65 -8.33
C GLU A 20 67.63 6.77 -8.47
N ARG A 21 67.01 5.84 -9.18
CA ARG A 21 65.59 5.68 -9.08
C ARG A 21 65.28 5.24 -7.65
N LEU A 22 64.57 6.11 -6.94
CA LEU A 22 63.99 5.83 -5.66
C LEU A 22 63.49 4.36 -5.61
N PRO A 23 63.92 3.58 -4.66
CA PRO A 23 63.73 2.14 -4.70
C PRO A 23 62.24 1.84 -4.79
N ARG A 24 61.80 1.23 -5.91
CA ARG A 24 60.42 0.85 -6.19
C ARG A 24 59.74 0.09 -5.01
N LYS A 25 60.54 -0.47 -4.12
CA LYS A 25 60.08 -1.13 -2.89
C LYS A 25 59.45 -0.16 -1.85
N ARG A 26 59.91 1.12 -1.76
CA ARG A 26 59.35 2.08 -0.79
C ARG A 26 57.95 2.53 -1.13
N TYR A 27 57.51 2.53 -2.39
CA TYR A 27 56.17 2.90 -2.81
C TYR A 27 55.17 1.72 -2.78
N ARG A 28 55.63 0.49 -2.72
CA ARG A 28 54.77 -0.66 -2.66
C ARG A 28 54.01 -0.76 -1.33
N TRP A 29 54.69 -0.57 -0.22
CA TRP A 29 54.06 -0.56 1.09
C TRP A 29 53.08 0.63 1.26
N LEU A 30 53.41 1.82 0.68
CA LEU A 30 52.49 2.95 0.67
C LEU A 30 51.21 2.68 -0.11
N LYS A 31 51.30 2.01 -1.26
CA LYS A 31 50.13 1.56 -2.01
C LYS A 31 49.27 0.60 -1.20
N TRP A 32 49.89 -0.34 -0.50
CA TRP A 32 49.16 -1.28 0.38
C TRP A 32 48.55 -0.56 1.60
N ALA A 33 49.27 0.39 2.19
CA ALA A 33 48.74 1.21 3.29
C ALA A 33 47.54 2.05 2.83
N VAL A 34 47.60 2.71 1.67
CA VAL A 34 46.45 3.44 1.12
C VAL A 34 45.29 2.52 0.81
N ALA A 35 45.54 1.34 0.22
CA ALA A 35 44.49 0.37 -0.06
C ALA A 35 43.82 -0.11 1.23
N LEU A 36 44.57 -0.44 2.28
CA LEU A 36 44.01 -0.84 3.57
C LEU A 36 43.22 0.27 4.25
N ILE A 37 43.69 1.52 4.19
CA ILE A 37 42.97 2.68 4.69
C ILE A 37 41.65 2.86 3.93
N SER A 38 41.69 2.75 2.59
CA SER A 38 40.49 2.86 1.76
C SER A 38 39.49 1.76 2.07
N ILE A 39 39.93 0.52 2.23
CA ILE A 39 39.07 -0.60 2.62
C ILE A 39 38.47 -0.35 4.02
N TYR A 40 39.29 0.12 4.97
CA TYR A 40 38.80 0.46 6.32
C TYR A 40 37.76 1.58 6.29
N VAL A 41 37.98 2.65 5.51
CA VAL A 41 37.02 3.75 5.37
C VAL A 41 35.72 3.27 4.74
N VAL A 42 35.81 2.48 3.65
CA VAL A 42 34.63 1.89 3.01
C VAL A 42 33.86 0.99 3.97
N PHE A 43 34.58 0.14 4.72
CA PHE A 43 33.98 -0.73 5.73
C PHE A 43 33.29 0.09 6.84
N ARG A 44 33.93 1.18 7.30
CA ARG A 44 33.32 2.09 8.31
C ARG A 44 32.10 2.82 7.77
N LEU A 45 32.12 3.26 6.50
CA LEU A 45 30.96 3.90 5.86
C LEU A 45 29.81 2.91 5.69
N LEU A 46 30.10 1.69 5.22
CA LEU A 46 29.11 0.63 5.12
C LEU A 46 28.54 0.25 6.51
N SER A 47 29.41 0.05 7.50
CA SER A 47 28.94 -0.27 8.85
C SER A 47 28.11 0.85 9.48
N ALA A 48 28.42 2.12 9.21
CA ALA A 48 27.62 3.25 9.66
C ALA A 48 26.26 3.32 8.94
N PHE A 49 26.23 3.00 7.64
CA PHE A 49 25.00 2.91 6.85
C PHE A 49 24.08 1.81 7.40
N PHE A 50 24.60 0.59 7.55
CA PHE A 50 23.84 -0.53 8.13
C PHE A 50 23.47 -0.30 9.61
N ALA A 51 24.35 0.32 10.40
CA ALA A 51 24.03 0.68 11.78
C ALA A 51 22.91 1.72 11.86
N GLY A 52 22.86 2.68 10.92
CA GLY A 52 21.79 3.67 10.81
C GLY A 52 20.42 3.02 10.60
N GLU A 53 20.32 2.05 9.69
CA GLU A 53 19.09 1.28 9.47
C GLU A 53 18.70 0.41 10.67
N VAL A 54 19.66 -0.26 11.29
CA VAL A 54 19.43 -1.08 12.49
C VAL A 54 19.01 -0.21 13.69
N PHE A 55 19.59 0.99 13.85
CA PHE A 55 19.17 1.91 14.92
C PHE A 55 17.79 2.51 14.69
N ALA A 56 17.44 2.85 13.43
CA ALA A 56 16.11 3.33 13.10
C ALA A 56 15.02 2.29 13.40
N ALA A 57 15.32 1.00 13.17
CA ALA A 57 14.41 -0.10 13.50
C ALA A 57 14.27 -0.39 15.00
N GLN A 58 15.20 0.09 15.84
CA GLN A 58 15.17 -0.13 17.30
C GLN A 58 14.53 1.02 18.09
N THR A 59 14.28 2.16 17.47
CA THR A 59 13.62 3.29 18.15
C THR A 59 12.10 3.13 18.15
N PRO A 60 11.40 3.51 19.23
CA PRO A 60 9.95 3.53 19.24
C PRO A 60 9.39 4.42 18.12
N HIS A 61 8.53 3.85 17.27
CA HIS A 61 7.99 4.55 16.10
C HIS A 61 6.51 4.20 15.86
N ILE A 62 5.88 4.95 14.98
CA ILE A 62 4.54 4.68 14.45
C ILE A 62 4.71 4.14 13.03
N ALA A 63 4.09 2.99 12.76
CA ALA A 63 4.06 2.42 11.42
C ALA A 63 2.91 3.01 10.61
N ILE A 64 3.14 3.29 9.33
CA ILE A 64 2.13 3.83 8.42
C ILE A 64 1.94 2.86 7.27
N LEU A 65 0.69 2.43 7.04
CA LEU A 65 0.27 1.69 5.85
C LEU A 65 -0.61 2.57 4.98
N ASN A 66 -0.34 2.59 3.68
CA ASN A 66 -1.09 3.41 2.74
C ASN A 66 -2.17 2.59 2.00
N LEU A 67 -3.42 3.07 2.04
CA LEU A 67 -4.56 2.55 1.33
C LEU A 67 -5.12 3.64 0.40
N SER A 68 -4.60 3.72 -0.83
CA SER A 68 -4.97 4.78 -1.78
C SER A 68 -5.41 4.22 -3.11
N GLY A 69 -6.28 4.97 -3.80
CA GLY A 69 -6.80 4.63 -5.12
C GLY A 69 -7.88 3.54 -5.07
N THR A 70 -8.26 3.04 -6.25
CA THR A 70 -9.29 2.01 -6.38
C THR A 70 -8.78 0.67 -5.88
N ILE A 71 -9.55 0.00 -5.02
CA ILE A 71 -9.27 -1.36 -4.54
C ILE A 71 -9.60 -2.34 -5.65
N SER A 72 -8.60 -2.59 -6.50
CA SER A 72 -8.71 -3.50 -7.64
C SER A 72 -8.30 -4.92 -7.22
N SER A 73 -8.67 -5.90 -8.05
CA SER A 73 -8.28 -7.31 -7.87
C SER A 73 -6.79 -7.59 -8.12
N SER A 74 -5.93 -6.57 -8.05
CA SER A 74 -4.49 -6.79 -8.13
C SER A 74 -3.99 -7.44 -6.86
N GLN A 75 -3.36 -8.59 -6.99
CA GLN A 75 -2.71 -9.32 -5.90
C GLN A 75 -1.71 -8.43 -5.14
N THR A 76 -1.05 -7.51 -5.84
CA THR A 76 -0.04 -6.60 -5.32
C THR A 76 -0.51 -5.78 -4.11
N LEU A 77 -1.78 -5.32 -4.10
CA LEU A 77 -2.30 -4.55 -2.95
C LEU A 77 -2.39 -5.42 -1.69
N VAL A 78 -2.92 -6.63 -1.84
CA VAL A 78 -3.05 -7.58 -0.73
C VAL A 78 -1.68 -7.97 -0.22
N ASP A 79 -0.77 -8.37 -1.12
CA ASP A 79 0.57 -8.81 -0.76
C ASP A 79 1.36 -7.72 -0.02
N ASN A 80 1.36 -6.49 -0.54
CA ASN A 80 2.03 -5.35 0.10
C ASN A 80 1.45 -5.03 1.48
N PHE A 81 0.12 -5.11 1.60
CA PHE A 81 -0.56 -4.82 2.87
C PHE A 81 -0.29 -5.92 3.90
N SER A 82 -0.38 -7.19 3.51
CA SER A 82 -0.08 -8.36 4.33
C SER A 82 1.38 -8.39 4.78
N GLU A 83 2.32 -8.08 3.87
CA GLU A 83 3.74 -7.94 4.20
C GLU A 83 3.97 -6.81 5.18
N GLY A 84 3.32 -5.66 4.98
CA GLY A 84 3.36 -4.53 5.90
C GLY A 84 2.88 -4.91 7.30
N LEU A 85 1.73 -5.58 7.42
CA LEU A 85 1.21 -6.08 8.71
C LEU A 85 2.17 -7.05 9.38
N LYS A 86 2.75 -7.98 8.62
CA LYS A 86 3.74 -8.93 9.14
C LYS A 86 4.97 -8.21 9.67
N ASN A 87 5.54 -7.28 8.90
CA ASN A 87 6.72 -6.51 9.29
C ASN A 87 6.47 -5.69 10.57
N ILE A 88 5.27 -5.11 10.71
CA ILE A 88 4.86 -4.39 11.92
C ILE A 88 4.78 -5.36 13.12
N GLY A 89 4.18 -6.54 12.93
CA GLY A 89 4.06 -7.56 13.97
C GLY A 89 5.40 -8.09 14.44
N ASP A 90 6.31 -8.38 13.52
CA ASP A 90 7.67 -8.86 13.81
C ASP A 90 8.48 -7.81 14.61
N ASN A 91 8.13 -6.52 14.49
CA ASN A 91 8.76 -5.40 15.20
C ASN A 91 7.90 -4.85 16.37
N GLU A 92 6.99 -5.63 16.95
CA GLU A 92 6.04 -5.21 18.00
C GLU A 92 6.70 -4.45 19.14
N LYS A 93 7.93 -4.79 19.51
CA LYS A 93 8.67 -4.13 20.62
C LYS A 93 8.92 -2.65 20.36
N HIS A 94 9.03 -2.25 19.12
CA HIS A 94 9.39 -0.91 18.69
C HIS A 94 8.21 -0.13 18.11
N VAL A 95 7.17 -0.82 17.64
CA VAL A 95 5.98 -0.18 17.08
C VAL A 95 5.00 0.21 18.20
N ARG A 96 4.66 1.49 18.30
CA ARG A 96 3.74 2.03 19.31
C ARG A 96 2.29 2.09 18.83
N ALA A 97 2.09 2.27 17.54
CA ALA A 97 0.79 2.28 16.89
C ALA A 97 0.95 2.02 15.39
N MET A 98 -0.11 1.60 14.75
CA MET A 98 -0.23 1.53 13.29
C MET A 98 -1.26 2.54 12.81
N ILE A 99 -0.92 3.32 11.80
CA ILE A 99 -1.84 4.23 11.11
C ILE A 99 -2.05 3.72 9.69
N ILE A 100 -3.30 3.54 9.31
CA ILE A 100 -3.71 3.31 7.93
C ILE A 100 -4.13 4.66 7.35
N THR A 101 -3.38 5.19 6.38
CA THR A 101 -3.78 6.37 5.63
C THR A 101 -4.72 5.93 4.52
N ALA A 102 -5.97 6.39 4.57
CA ALA A 102 -7.01 5.94 3.66
C ALA A 102 -7.47 7.09 2.73
N ASN A 103 -7.27 6.90 1.42
CA ASN A 103 -7.77 7.83 0.39
C ASN A 103 -8.23 7.03 -0.84
N SER A 104 -9.41 6.42 -0.75
CA SER A 104 -9.90 5.46 -1.73
C SER A 104 -11.42 5.52 -1.91
N PRO A 105 -11.94 5.44 -3.13
CA PRO A 105 -13.37 5.34 -3.40
C PRO A 105 -13.93 3.93 -3.13
N GLY A 106 -13.09 2.94 -2.76
CA GLY A 106 -13.47 1.55 -2.62
C GLY A 106 -13.11 0.70 -3.84
N GLY A 107 -13.83 -0.40 -4.01
CA GLY A 107 -13.61 -1.35 -5.13
C GLY A 107 -14.02 -2.77 -4.78
N SER A 108 -13.17 -3.76 -5.05
CA SER A 108 -13.46 -5.18 -4.92
C SER A 108 -13.95 -5.56 -3.52
N PRO A 109 -15.15 -6.14 -3.38
CA PRO A 109 -15.66 -6.62 -2.09
C PRO A 109 -14.78 -7.70 -1.46
N VAL A 110 -14.24 -8.62 -2.28
CA VAL A 110 -13.39 -9.72 -1.81
C VAL A 110 -12.09 -9.19 -1.20
N ILE A 111 -11.42 -8.27 -1.90
CA ILE A 111 -10.18 -7.66 -1.39
C ILE A 111 -10.47 -6.87 -0.11
N SER A 112 -11.59 -6.13 -0.08
CA SER A 112 -11.98 -5.34 1.09
C SER A 112 -12.23 -6.22 2.31
N ASP A 113 -12.91 -7.36 2.15
CA ASP A 113 -13.10 -8.32 3.23
C ASP A 113 -11.77 -8.97 3.64
N THR A 114 -10.93 -9.37 2.69
CA THR A 114 -9.61 -9.95 2.99
C THR A 114 -8.81 -9.01 3.89
N LEU A 115 -8.63 -7.75 3.49
CA LEU A 115 -7.88 -6.76 4.26
C LEU A 115 -8.55 -6.44 5.62
N TYR A 116 -9.87 -6.40 5.66
CA TYR A 116 -10.62 -6.27 6.93
C TYR A 116 -10.30 -7.41 7.89
N GLN A 117 -10.32 -8.67 7.42
CA GLN A 117 -10.02 -9.83 8.24
C GLN A 117 -8.56 -9.85 8.70
N GLU A 118 -7.63 -9.46 7.85
CA GLU A 118 -6.21 -9.33 8.21
C GLU A 118 -5.98 -8.30 9.32
N ILE A 119 -6.58 -7.12 9.22
CA ILE A 119 -6.49 -6.10 10.28
C ILE A 119 -7.12 -6.63 11.58
N ARG A 120 -8.27 -7.28 11.48
CA ARG A 120 -8.93 -7.89 12.64
C ARG A 120 -8.07 -8.98 13.28
N HIS A 121 -7.40 -9.79 12.48
CA HIS A 121 -6.45 -10.80 12.95
C HIS A 121 -5.24 -10.14 13.63
N PHE A 122 -4.62 -9.16 12.98
CA PHE A 122 -3.49 -8.41 13.50
C PHE A 122 -3.80 -7.81 14.88
N ARG A 123 -4.92 -7.12 15.03
CA ARG A 123 -5.36 -6.52 16.31
C ARG A 123 -5.57 -7.55 17.42
N ARG A 124 -5.95 -8.78 17.08
CA ARG A 124 -6.12 -9.87 18.04
C ARG A 124 -4.78 -10.46 18.48
N VAL A 125 -3.83 -10.60 17.56
CA VAL A 125 -2.50 -11.16 17.82
C VAL A 125 -1.59 -10.13 18.50
N HIS A 126 -1.69 -8.85 18.11
CA HIS A 126 -0.88 -7.75 18.61
C HIS A 126 -1.73 -6.68 19.35
N PRO A 127 -2.36 -7.03 20.49
CA PRO A 127 -3.31 -6.14 21.18
C PRO A 127 -2.67 -4.86 21.75
N LYS A 128 -1.33 -4.83 21.85
CA LYS A 128 -0.58 -3.67 22.32
C LYS A 128 -0.32 -2.62 21.22
N ILE A 129 -0.54 -2.98 19.96
CA ILE A 129 -0.39 -2.07 18.82
C ILE A 129 -1.80 -1.60 18.38
N PRO A 130 -2.27 -0.44 18.81
CA PRO A 130 -3.54 0.10 18.34
C PRO A 130 -3.46 0.45 16.86
N VAL A 131 -4.55 0.17 16.14
CA VAL A 131 -4.69 0.45 14.71
C VAL A 131 -5.64 1.63 14.53
N TYR A 132 -5.17 2.68 13.90
CA TYR A 132 -5.95 3.87 13.56
C TYR A 132 -6.08 3.99 12.05
N THR A 133 -7.24 4.42 11.57
CA THR A 133 -7.39 4.87 10.18
C THR A 133 -7.54 6.38 10.15
N VAL A 134 -6.74 7.04 9.33
CA VAL A 134 -6.82 8.48 9.06
C VAL A 134 -7.26 8.66 7.61
N ILE A 135 -8.45 9.21 7.43
CA ILE A 135 -9.08 9.42 6.13
C ILE A 135 -8.60 10.75 5.55
N GLY A 136 -8.13 10.72 4.29
CA GLY A 136 -7.84 11.89 3.48
C GLY A 136 -9.12 12.52 2.90
N ASP A 137 -9.18 12.67 1.59
CA ASP A 137 -10.35 13.25 0.91
C ASP A 137 -11.56 12.33 0.94
N ILE A 138 -11.32 11.01 0.74
CA ILE A 138 -12.40 10.02 0.63
C ILE A 138 -12.01 8.66 1.22
N CYS A 139 -12.92 8.04 1.94
CA CYS A 139 -12.90 6.62 2.24
C CYS A 139 -14.32 6.07 2.17
N ALA A 140 -14.67 5.57 0.99
CA ALA A 140 -16.02 5.12 0.65
C ALA A 140 -16.05 3.64 0.28
N SER A 141 -17.22 2.99 0.45
CA SER A 141 -17.45 1.61 0.04
C SER A 141 -16.38 0.64 0.62
N GLY A 142 -15.71 -0.16 -0.20
CA GLY A 142 -14.66 -1.09 0.22
C GLY A 142 -13.55 -0.47 1.09
N CYS A 143 -13.22 0.82 0.90
CA CYS A 143 -12.29 1.52 1.80
C CYS A 143 -12.87 1.62 3.21
N TYR A 144 -14.14 1.98 3.34
CA TYR A 144 -14.77 2.07 4.66
C TYR A 144 -14.96 0.68 5.29
N TYR A 145 -15.20 -0.35 4.46
CA TYR A 145 -15.19 -1.73 4.91
C TYR A 145 -13.90 -2.04 5.68
N ILE A 146 -12.75 -1.78 5.04
CA ILE A 146 -11.42 -2.00 5.62
C ILE A 146 -11.21 -1.12 6.87
N ALA A 147 -11.50 0.19 6.76
CA ALA A 147 -11.34 1.14 7.85
C ALA A 147 -12.13 0.74 9.10
N SER A 148 -13.30 0.12 8.93
CA SER A 148 -14.16 -0.33 10.04
C SER A 148 -13.47 -1.37 10.95
N ALA A 149 -12.42 -2.05 10.47
CA ALA A 149 -11.61 -2.97 11.27
C ALA A 149 -10.71 -2.27 12.30
N SER A 150 -10.49 -0.95 12.20
CA SER A 150 -9.57 -0.18 13.05
C SER A 150 -10.11 0.04 14.48
N ASN A 151 -9.21 0.39 15.40
CA ASN A 151 -9.58 0.79 16.76
C ASN A 151 -10.32 2.13 16.77
N ALA A 152 -9.84 3.10 15.97
CA ALA A 152 -10.52 4.37 15.75
C ALA A 152 -10.28 4.87 14.32
N ILE A 153 -11.22 5.69 13.84
CA ILE A 153 -11.21 6.28 12.51
C ILE A 153 -11.28 7.79 12.69
N LEU A 154 -10.33 8.49 12.09
CA LEU A 154 -10.26 9.96 12.07
C LEU A 154 -10.43 10.46 10.64
N ALA A 155 -11.07 11.61 10.48
CA ALA A 155 -11.26 12.25 9.18
C ALA A 155 -11.28 13.77 9.31
N ASN A 156 -11.05 14.47 8.22
CA ASN A 156 -11.34 15.90 8.15
C ASN A 156 -12.87 16.10 8.11
N PRO A 157 -13.45 17.19 8.68
CA PRO A 157 -14.88 17.47 8.59
C PRO A 157 -15.44 17.44 7.16
N SER A 158 -14.61 17.75 6.17
CA SER A 158 -14.97 17.77 4.73
C SER A 158 -14.68 16.45 4.00
N SER A 159 -14.03 15.45 4.63
CA SER A 159 -13.79 14.14 4.01
C SER A 159 -15.09 13.46 3.64
N LEU A 160 -15.08 12.68 2.56
CA LEU A 160 -16.22 11.86 2.14
C LEU A 160 -16.09 10.45 2.74
N VAL A 161 -17.12 10.02 3.49
CA VAL A 161 -17.07 8.78 4.27
C VAL A 161 -18.36 7.98 4.09
N GLY A 162 -18.29 6.65 4.12
CA GLY A 162 -19.47 5.78 4.09
C GLY A 162 -19.66 5.08 2.75
N SER A 163 -20.74 5.35 2.02
CA SER A 163 -21.12 4.58 0.82
C SER A 163 -21.16 3.07 1.13
N ILE A 164 -21.82 2.70 2.25
CA ILE A 164 -22.00 1.31 2.65
C ILE A 164 -23.11 0.73 1.80
N GLY A 165 -22.72 -0.12 0.84
CA GLY A 165 -23.61 -0.71 -0.14
C GLY A 165 -22.82 -1.35 -1.27
N VAL A 166 -23.50 -2.10 -2.12
CA VAL A 166 -22.91 -2.83 -3.26
C VAL A 166 -23.64 -2.46 -4.54
N ILE A 167 -22.88 -2.27 -5.61
CA ILE A 167 -23.42 -1.99 -6.94
C ILE A 167 -22.90 -3.00 -7.97
N MET A 168 -23.74 -3.33 -8.94
CA MET A 168 -23.36 -3.95 -10.20
C MET A 168 -23.78 -2.99 -11.31
N LEU A 169 -22.81 -2.39 -11.98
CA LEU A 169 -23.09 -1.47 -13.10
C LEU A 169 -23.42 -2.27 -14.36
N GLY A 170 -24.46 -1.86 -15.06
CA GLY A 170 -24.88 -2.44 -16.33
C GLY A 170 -25.64 -1.43 -17.19
N PHE A 171 -25.71 -1.69 -18.46
CA PHE A 171 -26.53 -0.91 -19.40
C PHE A 171 -27.06 -1.85 -20.50
N ASP A 172 -28.21 -1.51 -21.05
CA ASP A 172 -28.86 -2.20 -22.15
C ASP A 172 -28.64 -1.42 -23.46
N ALA A 173 -27.97 -2.04 -24.42
CA ALA A 173 -27.71 -1.47 -25.73
C ALA A 173 -28.45 -2.24 -26.86
N THR A 174 -29.43 -3.08 -26.53
CA THR A 174 -30.13 -3.92 -27.51
C THR A 174 -30.81 -3.13 -28.61
N GLU A 175 -31.50 -2.04 -28.27
CA GLU A 175 -32.20 -1.20 -29.29
C GLU A 175 -31.20 -0.45 -30.16
N LEU A 176 -30.11 0.06 -29.58
CA LEU A 176 -29.08 0.74 -30.38
C LEU A 176 -28.40 -0.22 -31.34
N ALA A 177 -28.05 -1.41 -30.88
CA ALA A 177 -27.50 -2.46 -31.75
C ALA A 177 -28.44 -2.83 -32.93
N ALA A 178 -29.73 -2.99 -32.64
CA ALA A 178 -30.72 -3.27 -33.64
C ALA A 178 -30.81 -2.15 -34.71
N LYS A 179 -30.80 -0.87 -34.30
CA LYS A 179 -30.80 0.28 -35.24
C LYS A 179 -29.55 0.33 -36.12
N LEU A 180 -28.41 -0.15 -35.61
CA LEU A 180 -27.15 -0.22 -36.34
C LEU A 180 -26.97 -1.52 -37.13
N GLY A 181 -27.97 -2.41 -37.15
CA GLY A 181 -27.90 -3.70 -37.83
C GLY A 181 -26.93 -4.71 -37.18
N ILE A 182 -26.49 -4.46 -35.94
CA ILE A 182 -25.62 -5.36 -35.17
C ILE A 182 -26.46 -6.50 -34.59
N LYS A 183 -26.03 -7.74 -34.84
CA LYS A 183 -26.69 -8.94 -34.33
C LYS A 183 -25.78 -9.65 -33.36
N ASP A 184 -26.28 -9.88 -32.16
CA ASP A 184 -25.58 -10.73 -31.17
C ASP A 184 -25.56 -12.19 -31.68
N ARG A 185 -24.37 -12.82 -31.62
CA ARG A 185 -24.15 -14.22 -32.00
C ARG A 185 -23.57 -15.03 -30.87
N THR A 186 -23.74 -14.55 -29.64
CA THR A 186 -23.23 -15.22 -28.44
C THR A 186 -23.82 -16.63 -28.31
N GLN A 187 -22.95 -17.62 -28.20
CA GLN A 187 -23.30 -19.01 -27.93
C GLN A 187 -23.03 -19.30 -26.46
N ILE A 188 -23.97 -19.89 -25.75
CA ILE A 188 -23.82 -20.20 -24.31
C ILE A 188 -24.13 -21.67 -24.04
N ALA A 189 -23.43 -22.20 -23.06
CA ALA A 189 -23.79 -23.43 -22.37
C ALA A 189 -24.08 -23.09 -20.90
N GLY A 190 -25.30 -23.35 -20.48
CA GLY A 190 -25.82 -22.87 -19.18
C GLY A 190 -26.72 -21.63 -19.36
N ARG A 191 -27.98 -21.78 -18.98
CA ARG A 191 -29.06 -20.80 -19.21
C ARG A 191 -28.71 -19.37 -18.76
N ASN A 192 -28.07 -19.24 -17.64
CA ASN A 192 -27.76 -17.95 -17.00
C ASN A 192 -26.34 -17.46 -17.28
N LYS A 193 -25.58 -18.10 -18.22
CA LYS A 193 -24.17 -17.76 -18.46
C LYS A 193 -23.95 -16.37 -19.07
N ALA A 194 -24.98 -15.81 -19.71
CA ALA A 194 -24.94 -14.49 -20.34
C ALA A 194 -25.71 -13.43 -19.52
N MET A 195 -25.86 -13.61 -18.20
CA MET A 195 -26.45 -12.57 -17.35
C MET A 195 -25.61 -11.29 -17.42
N GLY A 196 -26.31 -10.15 -17.50
CA GLY A 196 -25.67 -8.83 -17.59
C GLY A 196 -25.04 -8.53 -18.94
N HIS A 197 -25.27 -9.35 -19.98
CA HIS A 197 -24.78 -9.07 -21.34
C HIS A 197 -25.51 -7.88 -21.97
N PHE A 198 -24.79 -6.81 -22.30
CA PHE A 198 -25.36 -5.53 -22.69
C PHE A 198 -26.10 -5.52 -24.05
N LEU A 199 -25.95 -6.56 -24.87
CA LEU A 199 -26.72 -6.77 -26.11
C LEU A 199 -27.88 -7.74 -25.95
N LYS A 200 -28.23 -8.11 -24.73
CA LYS A 200 -29.34 -8.98 -24.41
C LYS A 200 -30.25 -8.29 -23.41
N LYS A 201 -31.55 -8.30 -23.68
CA LYS A 201 -32.54 -7.79 -22.73
C LYS A 201 -32.54 -8.65 -21.46
N GLU A 202 -32.44 -8.00 -20.32
CA GLU A 202 -32.46 -8.66 -19.02
C GLU A 202 -33.81 -9.34 -18.75
N SER A 203 -33.80 -10.57 -18.26
CA SER A 203 -34.99 -11.30 -17.85
C SER A 203 -35.29 -11.07 -16.36
N GLU A 204 -36.53 -11.33 -15.93
CA GLU A 204 -36.91 -11.25 -14.51
C GLU A 204 -36.15 -12.28 -13.64
N GLU A 205 -35.81 -13.45 -14.21
CA GLU A 205 -34.96 -14.44 -13.53
C GLU A 205 -33.54 -13.88 -13.31
N GLU A 206 -32.94 -13.26 -14.31
CA GLU A 206 -31.60 -12.63 -14.20
C GLU A 206 -31.60 -11.53 -13.14
N LYS A 207 -32.60 -10.65 -13.13
CA LYS A 207 -32.75 -9.62 -12.09
C LYS A 207 -32.84 -10.23 -10.70
N THR A 208 -33.60 -11.29 -10.54
CA THR A 208 -33.73 -11.97 -9.23
C THR A 208 -32.41 -12.50 -8.75
N ILE A 209 -31.67 -13.23 -9.60
CA ILE A 209 -30.36 -13.79 -9.26
C ILE A 209 -29.35 -12.67 -8.91
N ILE A 210 -29.30 -11.60 -9.71
CA ILE A 210 -28.41 -10.47 -9.46
C ILE A 210 -28.74 -9.79 -8.13
N GLN A 211 -30.04 -9.57 -7.87
CA GLN A 211 -30.49 -8.96 -6.60
C GLN A 211 -30.18 -9.83 -5.37
N GLU A 212 -30.27 -11.15 -5.48
CA GLU A 212 -29.86 -12.07 -4.41
C GLU A 212 -28.38 -11.95 -4.10
N VAL A 213 -27.52 -12.02 -5.11
CA VAL A 213 -26.05 -11.86 -4.96
C VAL A 213 -25.68 -10.49 -4.36
N LEU A 214 -26.31 -9.41 -4.83
CA LEU A 214 -26.09 -8.07 -4.30
C LEU A 214 -26.50 -7.99 -2.81
N LYS A 215 -27.65 -8.53 -2.44
CA LYS A 215 -28.13 -8.55 -1.04
C LYS A 215 -27.21 -9.34 -0.11
N GLU A 216 -26.73 -10.49 -0.55
CA GLU A 216 -25.80 -11.32 0.22
C GLU A 216 -24.48 -10.56 0.45
N THR A 217 -23.92 -9.97 -0.61
CA THR A 217 -22.67 -9.21 -0.52
C THR A 217 -22.83 -7.96 0.36
N ASP A 218 -23.94 -7.25 0.22
CA ASP A 218 -24.27 -6.08 1.05
C ASP A 218 -24.43 -6.46 2.52
N HIS A 219 -25.12 -7.58 2.81
CA HIS A 219 -25.27 -8.10 4.16
C HIS A 219 -23.90 -8.36 4.82
N HIS A 220 -22.95 -8.97 4.11
CA HIS A 220 -21.58 -9.18 4.63
C HIS A 220 -20.90 -7.86 4.97
N PHE A 221 -21.04 -6.84 4.12
CA PHE A 221 -20.48 -5.52 4.38
C PHE A 221 -21.11 -4.87 5.62
N ILE A 222 -22.43 -4.85 5.71
CA ILE A 222 -23.17 -4.29 6.85
C ILE A 222 -22.73 -4.96 8.16
N GLU A 223 -22.67 -6.28 8.19
CA GLU A 223 -22.27 -7.02 9.40
C GLU A 223 -20.80 -6.75 9.79
N ALA A 224 -19.90 -6.63 8.83
CA ALA A 224 -18.52 -6.24 9.09
C ALA A 224 -18.43 -4.85 9.73
N VAL A 225 -19.17 -3.88 9.19
CA VAL A 225 -19.20 -2.51 9.74
C VAL A 225 -19.84 -2.50 11.14
N LYS A 226 -20.97 -3.16 11.35
CA LYS A 226 -21.59 -3.30 12.68
C LYS A 226 -20.61 -3.90 13.68
N LYS A 227 -19.93 -4.99 13.32
CA LYS A 227 -18.95 -5.66 14.16
C LYS A 227 -17.72 -4.81 14.44
N GLY A 228 -17.23 -4.07 13.45
CA GLY A 228 -16.04 -3.21 13.55
C GLY A 228 -16.30 -1.98 14.39
N ARG A 229 -17.41 -1.29 14.15
CA ARG A 229 -17.79 -0.07 14.85
C ARG A 229 -18.42 -0.33 16.23
N GLY A 230 -19.12 -1.45 16.39
CA GLY A 230 -19.78 -1.81 17.64
C GLY A 230 -20.76 -0.73 18.13
N PRO A 231 -20.80 -0.41 19.44
CA PRO A 231 -21.76 0.54 20.02
C PRO A 231 -21.55 1.99 19.55
N ARG A 232 -20.46 2.32 18.89
CA ARG A 232 -20.22 3.66 18.32
C ARG A 232 -21.14 3.97 17.15
N LEU A 233 -21.56 2.94 16.41
CA LEU A 233 -22.44 3.07 15.26
C LEU A 233 -23.89 3.25 15.68
N LYS A 234 -24.51 4.33 15.25
CA LYS A 234 -25.87 4.72 15.65
C LYS A 234 -26.92 4.26 14.62
N TRP A 235 -26.74 3.09 14.04
CA TRP A 235 -27.56 2.59 12.94
C TRP A 235 -29.04 2.45 13.27
N GLN A 236 -29.43 2.16 14.53
CA GLN A 236 -30.82 2.12 14.94
C GLN A 236 -31.55 3.46 14.85
N LYS A 237 -30.79 4.58 14.88
CA LYS A 237 -31.31 5.94 14.80
C LYS A 237 -31.32 6.48 13.37
N TYR A 238 -30.47 5.96 12.49
CA TYR A 238 -30.26 6.45 11.14
C TYR A 238 -30.48 5.33 10.12
N GLU A 239 -31.73 5.20 9.63
CA GLU A 239 -32.16 4.14 8.71
C GLU A 239 -31.44 4.18 7.35
N ASP A 240 -30.95 5.36 6.94
CA ASP A 240 -30.27 5.57 5.68
C ASP A 240 -28.76 5.23 5.71
N LEU A 241 -28.25 4.74 6.85
CA LEU A 241 -26.84 4.47 7.03
C LEU A 241 -26.30 3.37 6.09
N PHE A 242 -27.14 2.41 5.74
CA PHE A 242 -26.82 1.25 4.92
C PHE A 242 -27.48 1.27 3.54
N THR A 243 -27.69 2.48 2.99
CA THR A 243 -28.32 2.68 1.69
C THR A 243 -27.33 3.06 0.57
N GLY A 244 -26.04 2.95 0.84
CA GLY A 244 -25.00 3.46 -0.07
C GLY A 244 -24.75 4.97 0.05
N ARG A 245 -25.35 5.63 1.06
CA ARG A 245 -25.19 7.07 1.26
C ARG A 245 -23.76 7.45 1.62
N ILE A 246 -23.27 8.56 1.05
CA ILE A 246 -22.02 9.22 1.41
C ILE A 246 -22.32 10.33 2.42
N TYR A 247 -21.45 10.48 3.42
CA TYR A 247 -21.48 11.50 4.45
C TYR A 247 -20.22 12.36 4.35
N SER A 248 -20.36 13.66 4.70
CA SER A 248 -19.18 14.44 5.07
C SER A 248 -18.59 13.90 6.37
N GLY A 249 -17.33 14.21 6.70
CA GLY A 249 -16.74 13.83 7.97
C GLY A 249 -17.58 14.32 9.16
N GLU A 250 -18.18 15.53 9.07
CA GLU A 250 -19.11 16.02 10.09
C GLU A 250 -20.35 15.13 10.21
N GLY A 251 -20.97 14.75 9.08
CA GLY A 251 -22.09 13.82 9.05
C GLY A 251 -21.72 12.45 9.59
N ALA A 252 -20.56 11.93 9.19
CA ALA A 252 -20.00 10.64 9.61
C ALA A 252 -19.80 10.58 11.14
N MET A 253 -19.36 11.65 11.76
CA MET A 253 -19.25 11.80 13.22
C MET A 253 -20.62 11.67 13.90
N LYS A 254 -21.63 12.32 13.37
CA LYS A 254 -22.99 12.31 13.94
C LYS A 254 -23.59 10.90 13.98
N VAL A 255 -23.34 10.12 12.93
CA VAL A 255 -23.88 8.75 12.79
C VAL A 255 -22.96 7.66 13.36
N GLY A 256 -21.75 8.01 13.80
CA GLY A 256 -20.80 7.10 14.43
C GLY A 256 -19.92 6.33 13.43
N LEU A 257 -19.78 6.81 12.20
CA LEU A 257 -18.84 6.25 11.21
C LEU A 257 -17.39 6.63 11.48
N ILE A 258 -17.12 7.74 12.14
CA ILE A 258 -15.79 8.14 12.61
C ILE A 258 -15.78 8.43 14.10
N ASP A 259 -14.61 8.50 14.71
CA ASP A 259 -14.40 8.67 16.14
C ASP A 259 -13.89 10.08 16.51
N GLY A 260 -13.37 10.81 15.55
CA GLY A 260 -12.82 12.14 15.78
C GLY A 260 -12.43 12.84 14.50
N TYR A 261 -12.10 14.12 14.63
CA TYR A 261 -11.52 14.90 13.56
C TYR A 261 -9.99 14.84 13.64
N GLY A 262 -9.32 14.70 12.50
CA GLY A 262 -7.87 14.69 12.40
C GLY A 262 -7.41 14.47 10.98
N THR A 263 -6.17 14.88 10.74
CA THR A 263 -5.40 14.64 9.52
C THR A 263 -4.04 14.06 9.90
N LEU A 264 -3.35 13.44 8.94
CA LEU A 264 -1.98 12.96 9.14
C LEU A 264 -1.02 14.13 9.11
#